data_3e6de433001ff36604cdd75411246a28
#
_entry.id   3e6de433001ff36604cdd75411246a28
#
_cell.length_a   1.000
_cell.length_b   1.000
_cell.length_c   1.000
_cell.angle_alpha   90.00
_cell.angle_beta   90.00
_cell.angle_gamma   90.00
#
_symmetry.space_group_name_H-M   'P 1'
#
loop_
_entity.id
_entity.type
_entity.pdbx_description
1 polymer ?
#
loop_
_entity_poly.entity_id
_entity_poly.type
_entity_poly.pdbx_seq_one_letter_code
_entity_poly.pdbx_strand_id
1 'polypeptide(L)'
;MQPRTRKQKEVLDYITRFIERHGYEPSYAQIARHFRVSSKATIAKHIGSLERQGLLTRRRADGVFGLNVRVEEAVGDATCQVPLLGRIAAGAPLDTVEDRDTISVPRFLLGRTRPANVYALRVHGDSMIDEHICDGDIALIENRTDARNGEIVVALIDGQRATLKRLQREGSDVELRPANSNLEPIRLHASRVAVQGIFRGLLRPA
;
A
#
# COMPACT_ATOMS: atom_id res chain seq x y z
N MET A 1 23.03 1.40 -9.23
CA MET A 1 24.20 1.88 -8.43
C MET A 1 24.37 1.04 -7.18
N GLN A 2 25.59 0.61 -6.82
CA GLN A 2 25.85 -0.21 -5.62
C GLN A 2 26.66 0.58 -4.58
N PRO A 3 26.51 0.29 -3.27
CA PRO A 3 27.33 0.90 -2.24
C PRO A 3 28.81 0.64 -2.44
N ARG A 4 29.67 1.67 -2.24
CA ARG A 4 31.11 1.59 -2.49
C ARG A 4 31.87 0.70 -1.50
N THR A 5 31.29 0.42 -0.33
CA THR A 5 31.94 -0.40 0.70
C THR A 5 30.96 -1.43 1.27
N ARG A 6 31.51 -2.56 1.76
CA ARG A 6 30.73 -3.63 2.41
C ARG A 6 29.89 -3.09 3.58
N LYS A 7 30.47 -2.20 4.40
CA LYS A 7 29.75 -1.58 5.54
C LYS A 7 28.57 -0.70 5.09
N GLN A 8 28.74 0.04 4.01
CA GLN A 8 27.65 0.84 3.44
C GLN A 8 26.54 -0.06 2.91
N LYS A 9 26.88 -1.18 2.29
CA LYS A 9 25.90 -2.18 1.83
C LYS A 9 25.13 -2.77 3.01
N GLU A 10 25.82 -3.20 4.07
CA GLU A 10 25.19 -3.74 5.27
C GLU A 10 24.21 -2.74 5.91
N VAL A 11 24.60 -1.45 5.98
CA VAL A 11 23.74 -0.37 6.52
C VAL A 11 22.52 -0.14 5.62
N LEU A 12 22.70 -0.12 4.31
CA LEU A 12 21.62 0.05 3.34
C LEU A 12 20.64 -1.13 3.43
N ASP A 13 21.13 -2.35 3.40
CA ASP A 13 20.34 -3.59 3.50
C ASP A 13 19.53 -3.65 4.81
N TYR A 14 20.14 -3.20 5.93
CA TYR A 14 19.43 -3.13 7.21
C TYR A 14 18.28 -2.12 7.16
N ILE A 15 18.53 -0.90 6.64
CA ILE A 15 17.52 0.15 6.54
C ILE A 15 16.36 -0.33 5.64
N THR A 16 16.68 -0.94 4.49
CA THR A 16 15.68 -1.49 3.57
C THR A 16 14.79 -2.52 4.24
N ARG A 17 15.39 -3.55 4.87
CA ARG A 17 14.64 -4.61 5.57
C ARG A 17 13.84 -4.07 6.76
N PHE A 18 14.37 -3.06 7.46
CA PHE A 18 13.66 -2.45 8.58
C PHE A 18 12.39 -1.73 8.10
N ILE A 19 12.51 -0.92 7.03
CA ILE A 19 11.37 -0.24 6.41
C ILE A 19 10.36 -1.25 5.88
N GLU A 20 10.84 -2.30 5.22
CA GLU A 20 9.99 -3.38 4.73
C GLU A 20 9.20 -4.08 5.85
N ARG A 21 9.82 -4.29 7.00
CA ARG A 21 9.22 -5.03 8.11
C ARG A 21 8.28 -4.19 8.97
N HIS A 22 8.61 -2.91 9.15
CA HIS A 22 7.95 -2.04 10.12
C HIS A 22 7.11 -0.92 9.50
N GLY A 23 7.28 -0.65 8.18
CA GLY A 23 6.55 0.41 7.48
C GLY A 23 7.05 1.83 7.76
N TYR A 24 8.09 2.00 8.60
CA TYR A 24 8.71 3.29 8.90
C TYR A 24 10.24 3.16 8.97
N GLU A 25 10.94 4.30 8.91
CA GLU A 25 12.41 4.33 8.87
C GLU A 25 13.05 4.12 10.26
N PRO A 26 14.19 3.39 10.35
CA PRO A 26 14.91 3.26 11.61
C PRO A 26 15.61 4.56 12.00
N SER A 27 15.56 4.89 13.28
CA SER A 27 16.36 5.99 13.84
C SER A 27 17.87 5.66 13.83
N TYR A 28 18.72 6.68 13.85
CA TYR A 28 20.17 6.48 13.95
C TYR A 28 20.59 5.67 15.19
N ALA A 29 19.81 5.78 16.26
CA ALA A 29 20.05 5.00 17.47
C ALA A 29 19.73 3.51 17.27
N GLN A 30 18.65 3.18 16.55
CA GLN A 30 18.30 1.79 16.22
C GLN A 30 19.34 1.18 15.27
N ILE A 31 19.80 1.93 14.26
CA ILE A 31 20.86 1.49 13.35
C ILE A 31 22.16 1.26 14.14
N ALA A 32 22.59 2.21 15.00
CA ALA A 32 23.80 2.09 15.80
C ALA A 32 23.74 0.87 16.73
N ARG A 33 22.59 0.62 17.37
CA ARG A 33 22.36 -0.54 18.23
C ARG A 33 22.48 -1.85 17.45
N HIS A 34 21.88 -1.93 16.26
CA HIS A 34 21.95 -3.12 15.41
C HIS A 34 23.40 -3.47 15.03
N PHE A 35 24.18 -2.48 14.64
CA PHE A 35 25.58 -2.67 14.26
C PHE A 35 26.57 -2.66 15.43
N ARG A 36 26.09 -2.56 16.67
CA ARG A 36 26.90 -2.47 17.90
C ARG A 36 27.93 -1.36 17.82
N VAL A 37 27.57 -0.21 17.22
CA VAL A 37 28.44 0.96 17.11
C VAL A 37 28.04 1.95 18.19
N SER A 38 29.03 2.40 18.98
CA SER A 38 28.82 3.31 20.11
C SER A 38 28.47 4.75 19.68
N SER A 39 28.86 5.15 18.48
CA SER A 39 28.68 6.53 18.00
C SER A 39 27.62 6.65 16.89
N LYS A 40 26.60 7.48 17.14
CA LYS A 40 25.65 7.91 16.12
C LYS A 40 26.33 8.64 14.95
N ALA A 41 27.48 9.31 15.21
CA ALA A 41 28.25 10.01 14.18
C ALA A 41 28.80 9.06 13.12
N THR A 42 29.21 7.84 13.50
CA THR A 42 29.65 6.81 12.56
C THR A 42 28.53 6.41 11.60
N ILE A 43 27.32 6.22 12.12
CA ILE A 43 26.14 5.92 11.30
C ILE A 43 25.80 7.10 10.38
N ALA A 44 25.83 8.33 10.92
CA ALA A 44 25.59 9.54 10.13
C ALA A 44 26.57 9.68 8.95
N LYS A 45 27.85 9.29 9.14
CA LYS A 45 28.86 9.28 8.08
C LYS A 45 28.55 8.27 6.97
N HIS A 46 28.10 7.06 7.34
CA HIS A 46 27.69 6.04 6.35
C HIS A 46 26.44 6.49 5.59
N ILE A 47 25.42 7.02 6.29
CA ILE A 47 24.20 7.54 5.69
C ILE A 47 24.51 8.72 4.75
N GLY A 48 25.33 9.69 5.15
CA GLY A 48 25.74 10.80 4.30
C GLY A 48 26.55 10.35 3.07
N SER A 49 27.30 9.25 3.17
CA SER A 49 27.97 8.67 2.01
C SER A 49 27.01 7.99 1.04
N LEU A 50 26.01 7.24 1.56
CA LEU A 50 24.96 6.62 0.75
C LEU A 50 24.06 7.67 0.08
N GLU A 51 23.82 8.78 0.77
CA GLU A 51 23.08 9.94 0.23
C GLU A 51 23.82 10.59 -0.93
N ARG A 52 25.13 10.85 -0.80
CA ARG A 52 25.97 11.37 -1.91
C ARG A 52 26.06 10.41 -3.09
N GLN A 53 25.88 9.11 -2.87
CA GLN A 53 25.78 8.09 -3.92
C GLN A 53 24.38 7.99 -4.51
N GLY A 54 23.41 8.78 -4.03
CA GLY A 54 22.03 8.74 -4.48
C GLY A 54 21.23 7.50 -4.06
N LEU A 55 21.79 6.67 -3.16
CA LEU A 55 21.16 5.42 -2.68
C LEU A 55 20.19 5.66 -1.52
N LEU A 56 20.31 6.80 -0.85
CA LEU A 56 19.41 7.28 0.20
C LEU A 56 19.06 8.74 -0.06
N THR A 57 17.86 9.14 0.35
CA THR A 57 17.50 10.56 0.47
C THR A 57 17.01 10.83 1.88
N ARG A 58 17.39 11.99 2.44
CA ARG A 58 16.82 12.48 3.70
C ARG A 58 15.57 13.28 3.39
N ARG A 59 14.48 12.92 4.01
CA ARG A 59 13.26 13.72 3.99
C ARG A 59 13.18 14.53 5.28
N ARG A 60 12.95 15.84 5.16
CA ARG A 60 12.63 16.70 6.29
C ARG A 60 11.17 17.07 6.14
N ALA A 61 10.32 16.41 6.94
CA ALA A 61 8.94 16.81 7.09
C ALA A 61 8.71 17.02 8.59
N ASP A 62 8.20 18.19 8.97
CA ASP A 62 7.78 18.54 10.34
C ASP A 62 8.82 18.29 11.44
N GLY A 63 10.09 18.54 11.15
CA GLY A 63 11.18 18.36 12.14
C GLY A 63 11.64 16.91 12.35
N VAL A 64 11.01 15.95 11.72
CA VAL A 64 11.40 14.53 11.76
C VAL A 64 12.28 14.19 10.55
N PHE A 65 13.43 13.57 10.81
CA PHE A 65 14.33 13.09 9.77
C PHE A 65 13.89 11.70 9.31
N GLY A 66 13.40 11.59 8.11
CA GLY A 66 13.13 10.32 7.44
C GLY A 66 14.28 9.93 6.50
N LEU A 67 14.54 8.63 6.38
CA LEU A 67 15.49 8.05 5.43
C LEU A 67 14.70 7.35 4.32
N ASN A 68 14.68 7.92 3.13
CA ASN A 68 14.19 7.19 1.96
C ASN A 68 15.35 6.45 1.31
N VAL A 69 15.29 5.13 1.33
CA VAL A 69 16.14 4.31 0.46
C VAL A 69 15.68 4.58 -0.98
N ARG A 70 16.56 5.16 -1.80
CA ARG A 70 16.40 5.00 -3.24
C ARG A 70 16.71 3.54 -3.53
N VAL A 71 15.69 2.70 -3.46
CA VAL A 71 15.67 1.56 -4.33
C VAL A 71 15.77 2.18 -5.73
N GLU A 72 16.85 1.93 -6.47
CA GLU A 72 16.74 2.02 -7.91
C GLU A 72 15.60 1.05 -8.24
N GLU A 73 14.38 1.57 -8.27
CA GLU A 73 13.43 1.06 -9.20
C GLU A 73 14.17 1.20 -10.51
N ALA A 74 14.63 0.09 -11.05
CA ALA A 74 14.84 -0.01 -12.45
C ALA A 74 13.52 0.53 -13.04
N VAL A 75 13.56 1.78 -13.51
CA VAL A 75 12.54 2.37 -14.36
C VAL A 75 12.73 1.68 -15.69
N GLY A 76 12.33 0.44 -15.72
CA GLY A 76 12.33 -0.46 -16.83
C GLY A 76 11.43 -1.58 -16.41
N ASP A 77 10.24 -1.64 -16.95
CA ASP A 77 9.35 -2.80 -17.11
C ASP A 77 9.18 -3.79 -15.94
N ALA A 78 9.48 -3.41 -14.71
CA ALA A 78 9.21 -4.28 -13.57
C ALA A 78 7.69 -4.35 -13.33
N THR A 79 7.04 -5.24 -14.03
CA THR A 79 5.68 -5.67 -13.73
C THR A 79 5.71 -6.67 -12.58
N CYS A 80 4.63 -6.72 -11.82
CA CYS A 80 4.40 -7.77 -10.84
C CYS A 80 3.06 -8.44 -11.12
N GLN A 81 2.97 -9.72 -10.82
CA GLN A 81 1.71 -10.45 -10.94
C GLN A 81 0.85 -10.15 -9.72
N VAL A 82 -0.39 -9.76 -9.95
CA VAL A 82 -1.40 -9.47 -8.93
C VAL A 82 -2.60 -10.37 -9.18
N PRO A 83 -3.12 -11.10 -8.18
CA PRO A 83 -4.30 -11.92 -8.36
C PRO A 83 -5.51 -11.07 -8.77
N LEU A 84 -6.21 -11.47 -9.81
CA LEU A 84 -7.50 -10.88 -10.22
C LEU A 84 -8.62 -11.73 -9.61
N LEU A 85 -9.38 -11.14 -8.70
CA LEU A 85 -10.49 -11.81 -8.05
C LEU A 85 -11.80 -11.47 -8.77
N GLY A 86 -12.58 -12.48 -9.11
CA GLY A 86 -13.87 -12.29 -9.77
C GLY A 86 -14.96 -11.80 -8.81
N ARG A 87 -15.00 -12.32 -7.58
CA ARG A 87 -15.95 -11.93 -6.52
C ARG A 87 -15.28 -12.05 -5.16
N ILE A 88 -15.60 -11.13 -4.25
CA ILE A 88 -15.22 -11.26 -2.84
C ILE A 88 -16.32 -12.07 -2.16
N ALA A 89 -15.95 -13.26 -1.67
CA ALA A 89 -16.82 -14.06 -0.82
C ALA A 89 -16.53 -13.79 0.65
N ALA A 90 -17.56 -13.82 1.48
CA ALA A 90 -17.42 -13.69 2.93
C ALA A 90 -16.63 -14.88 3.49
N GLY A 91 -15.61 -14.59 4.30
CA GLY A 91 -14.93 -15.59 5.13
C GLY A 91 -13.91 -16.50 4.42
N ALA A 92 -13.70 -16.39 3.12
CA ALA A 92 -12.61 -17.08 2.45
C ALA A 92 -11.32 -16.25 2.53
N PRO A 93 -10.24 -16.78 3.15
CA PRO A 93 -8.94 -16.16 3.03
C PRO A 93 -8.56 -16.00 1.56
N LEU A 94 -7.94 -14.88 1.21
CA LEU A 94 -7.45 -14.62 -0.15
C LEU A 94 -6.55 -15.74 -0.68
N ASP A 95 -6.02 -16.58 0.21
CA ASP A 95 -5.09 -17.67 -0.10
C ASP A 95 -5.74 -18.99 -0.57
N THR A 96 -7.06 -19.12 -0.50
CA THR A 96 -7.76 -20.41 -0.73
C THR A 96 -8.37 -20.58 -2.13
N VAL A 97 -8.20 -19.64 -3.05
CA VAL A 97 -8.73 -19.76 -4.42
C VAL A 97 -7.66 -20.36 -5.33
N GLU A 98 -7.80 -21.62 -5.67
CA GLU A 98 -6.81 -22.40 -6.45
C GLU A 98 -6.71 -22.01 -7.94
N ASP A 99 -7.69 -21.33 -8.51
CA ASP A 99 -7.71 -20.93 -9.95
C ASP A 99 -7.81 -19.39 -10.03
N ARG A 100 -6.67 -18.71 -9.88
CA ARG A 100 -6.61 -17.25 -9.92
C ARG A 100 -6.07 -16.79 -11.26
N ASP A 101 -6.89 -16.11 -12.01
CA ASP A 101 -6.38 -15.22 -13.04
C ASP A 101 -5.42 -14.24 -12.39
N THR A 102 -4.30 -13.98 -13.02
CA THR A 102 -3.36 -12.94 -12.60
C THR A 102 -3.24 -11.89 -13.67
N ILE A 103 -3.02 -10.66 -13.25
CA ILE A 103 -2.72 -9.56 -14.16
C ILE A 103 -1.31 -9.02 -13.92
N SER A 104 -0.65 -8.62 -14.98
CA SER A 104 0.63 -7.90 -14.92
C SER A 104 0.37 -6.43 -14.62
N VAL A 105 0.87 -5.96 -13.48
CA VAL A 105 0.71 -4.58 -13.02
C VAL A 105 2.07 -3.89 -12.97
N PRO A 106 2.24 -2.68 -13.53
CA PRO A 106 3.45 -1.90 -13.34
C PRO A 106 3.73 -1.68 -11.84
N ARG A 107 4.92 -2.06 -11.39
CA ARG A 107 5.30 -2.05 -9.97
C ARG A 107 5.14 -0.66 -9.32
N PHE A 108 5.35 0.41 -10.09
CA PHE A 108 5.23 1.78 -9.58
C PHE A 108 3.79 2.14 -9.11
N LEU A 109 2.75 1.49 -9.68
CA LEU A 109 1.37 1.71 -9.27
C LEU A 109 1.08 1.21 -7.85
N LEU A 110 1.85 0.25 -7.36
CA LEU A 110 1.70 -0.28 -6.00
C LEU A 110 2.41 0.59 -4.95
N GLY A 111 3.22 1.56 -5.37
CA GLY A 111 4.01 2.40 -4.48
C GLY A 111 4.86 1.57 -3.52
N ARG A 112 4.65 1.72 -2.22
CA ARG A 112 5.37 0.96 -1.18
C ARG A 112 4.70 -0.36 -0.80
N THR A 113 3.51 -0.64 -1.31
CA THR A 113 2.78 -1.86 -0.99
C THR A 113 3.43 -3.07 -1.66
N ARG A 114 3.58 -4.16 -0.93
CA ARG A 114 4.12 -5.42 -1.48
C ARG A 114 3.10 -6.04 -2.43
N PRO A 115 3.51 -6.61 -3.58
CA PRO A 115 2.59 -7.28 -4.49
C PRO A 115 1.76 -8.38 -3.82
N ALA A 116 2.36 -9.13 -2.87
CA ALA A 116 1.68 -10.16 -2.11
C ALA A 116 0.52 -9.62 -1.23
N ASN A 117 0.50 -8.32 -0.95
CA ASN A 117 -0.56 -7.66 -0.18
C ASN A 117 -1.54 -6.91 -1.09
N VAL A 118 -1.53 -7.18 -2.39
CA VAL A 118 -2.42 -6.51 -3.34
C VAL A 118 -3.18 -7.54 -4.14
N TYR A 119 -4.44 -7.28 -4.36
CA TYR A 119 -5.27 -8.01 -5.31
C TYR A 119 -6.00 -7.03 -6.23
N ALA A 120 -6.48 -7.53 -7.34
CA ALA A 120 -7.23 -6.75 -8.32
C ALA A 120 -8.69 -7.18 -8.32
N LEU A 121 -9.59 -6.23 -8.58
CA LEU A 121 -11.02 -6.46 -8.74
C LEU A 121 -11.51 -5.77 -10.01
N ARG A 122 -12.39 -6.41 -10.75
CA ARG A 122 -13.13 -5.74 -11.80
C ARG A 122 -14.25 -4.90 -11.18
N VAL A 123 -14.27 -3.63 -11.54
CA VAL A 123 -15.33 -2.70 -11.12
C VAL A 123 -16.61 -3.00 -11.91
N HIS A 124 -17.74 -2.98 -11.21
CA HIS A 124 -19.07 -3.10 -11.80
C HIS A 124 -19.92 -1.92 -11.39
N GLY A 125 -20.54 -1.27 -12.38
CA GLY A 125 -21.42 -0.13 -12.19
C GLY A 125 -20.69 1.21 -12.10
N ASP A 126 -21.44 2.25 -11.82
CA ASP A 126 -21.05 3.65 -11.92
C ASP A 126 -20.98 4.39 -10.57
N SER A 127 -21.08 3.65 -9.47
CA SER A 127 -21.20 4.25 -8.14
C SER A 127 -19.99 5.06 -7.66
N MET A 128 -18.88 5.04 -8.40
CA MET A 128 -17.64 5.77 -8.10
C MET A 128 -17.19 6.62 -9.30
N ILE A 129 -18.12 6.98 -10.21
CA ILE A 129 -17.81 7.66 -11.47
C ILE A 129 -17.24 9.08 -11.26
N ASP A 130 -17.64 9.79 -10.22
CA ASP A 130 -17.13 11.13 -9.91
C ASP A 130 -15.67 11.09 -9.41
N GLU A 131 -15.17 9.92 -9.03
CA GLU A 131 -13.75 9.64 -8.74
C GLU A 131 -13.04 9.02 -9.97
N HIS A 132 -13.67 9.09 -11.14
CA HIS A 132 -13.18 8.54 -12.40
C HIS A 132 -12.96 7.02 -12.38
N ILE A 133 -13.62 6.30 -11.49
CA ILE A 133 -13.64 4.83 -11.43
C ILE A 133 -14.90 4.36 -12.15
N CYS A 134 -14.71 3.77 -13.32
CA CYS A 134 -15.80 3.41 -14.23
C CYS A 134 -16.06 1.90 -14.27
N ASP A 135 -17.21 1.52 -14.81
CA ASP A 135 -17.52 0.12 -15.09
C ASP A 135 -16.45 -0.51 -16.01
N GLY A 136 -16.03 -1.74 -15.70
CA GLY A 136 -14.99 -2.46 -16.42
C GLY A 136 -13.55 -2.15 -16.01
N ASP A 137 -13.30 -1.08 -15.25
CA ASP A 137 -11.97 -0.79 -14.69
C ASP A 137 -11.49 -1.93 -13.79
N ILE A 138 -10.17 -2.06 -13.67
CA ILE A 138 -9.53 -2.99 -12.75
C ILE A 138 -8.97 -2.20 -11.57
N ALA A 139 -9.61 -2.31 -10.42
CA ALA A 139 -9.18 -1.66 -9.17
C ALA A 139 -8.08 -2.47 -8.49
N LEU A 140 -6.97 -1.82 -8.13
CA LEU A 140 -5.90 -2.39 -7.32
C LEU A 140 -6.20 -2.13 -5.85
N ILE A 141 -6.29 -3.19 -5.07
CA ILE A 141 -6.73 -3.16 -3.67
C ILE A 141 -5.62 -3.68 -2.76
N GLU A 142 -5.20 -2.87 -1.81
CA GLU A 142 -4.33 -3.34 -0.73
C GLU A 142 -5.15 -4.16 0.27
N ASN A 143 -4.69 -5.37 0.56
CA ASN A 143 -5.27 -6.25 1.58
C ASN A 143 -4.97 -5.70 2.98
N ARG A 144 -5.76 -4.72 3.40
CA ARG A 144 -5.67 -4.05 4.70
C ARG A 144 -7.08 -3.75 5.21
N THR A 145 -7.39 -4.20 6.42
CA THR A 145 -8.72 -4.04 7.03
C THR A 145 -8.85 -2.76 7.86
N ASP A 146 -7.72 -2.18 8.29
CA ASP A 146 -7.69 -0.92 9.02
C ASP A 146 -7.75 0.26 8.03
N ALA A 147 -8.95 0.81 7.87
CA ALA A 147 -9.24 1.94 7.00
C ALA A 147 -9.52 3.21 7.79
N ARG A 148 -9.03 4.34 7.27
CA ARG A 148 -9.27 5.69 7.81
C ARG A 148 -10.48 6.31 7.12
N ASN A 149 -11.11 7.28 7.80
CA ASN A 149 -12.15 8.09 7.19
C ASN A 149 -11.63 8.79 5.93
N GLY A 150 -12.47 8.76 4.88
CA GLY A 150 -12.13 9.32 3.58
C GLY A 150 -11.41 8.36 2.63
N GLU A 151 -10.89 7.21 3.08
CA GLU A 151 -10.32 6.21 2.17
C GLU A 151 -11.42 5.52 1.36
N ILE A 152 -11.11 5.19 0.10
CA ILE A 152 -11.97 4.35 -0.73
C ILE A 152 -11.66 2.90 -0.38
N VAL A 153 -12.69 2.14 -0.02
CA VAL A 153 -12.56 0.79 0.51
C VAL A 153 -13.42 -0.19 -0.27
N VAL A 154 -12.97 -1.43 -0.30
CA VAL A 154 -13.84 -2.56 -0.59
C VAL A 154 -14.50 -2.97 0.73
N ALA A 155 -15.79 -2.74 0.84
CA ALA A 155 -16.59 -3.09 2.00
C ALA A 155 -17.49 -4.26 1.70
N LEU A 156 -17.53 -5.25 2.60
CA LEU A 156 -18.46 -6.36 2.57
C LEU A 156 -19.58 -6.07 3.57
N ILE A 157 -20.81 -5.98 3.07
CA ILE A 157 -22.02 -5.71 3.86
C ILE A 157 -22.70 -7.04 4.18
N ASP A 158 -23.00 -7.27 5.46
CA ASP A 158 -23.66 -8.48 5.99
C ASP A 158 -23.01 -9.79 5.54
N GLY A 159 -21.70 -9.77 5.28
CA GLY A 159 -20.95 -10.91 4.80
C GLY A 159 -21.29 -11.37 3.35
N GLN A 160 -22.12 -10.64 2.61
CA GLN A 160 -22.64 -11.10 1.33
C GLN A 160 -22.36 -10.14 0.16
N ARG A 161 -22.52 -8.84 0.35
CA ARG A 161 -22.45 -7.86 -0.71
C ARG A 161 -21.19 -7.03 -0.63
N ALA A 162 -20.27 -7.24 -1.57
CA ALA A 162 -19.08 -6.40 -1.73
C ALA A 162 -19.42 -5.12 -2.49
N THR A 163 -18.85 -3.99 -2.06
CA THR A 163 -19.01 -2.70 -2.74
C THR A 163 -17.76 -1.85 -2.58
N LEU A 164 -17.45 -1.01 -3.58
CA LEU A 164 -16.40 0.00 -3.52
C LEU A 164 -17.02 1.35 -3.18
N LYS A 165 -16.65 1.95 -2.06
CA LYS A 165 -17.20 3.21 -1.57
C LYS A 165 -16.18 3.97 -0.75
N ARG A 166 -16.40 5.27 -0.57
CA ARG A 166 -15.66 6.09 0.40
C ARG A 166 -16.20 5.81 1.80
N LEU A 167 -15.29 5.47 2.71
CA LEU A 167 -15.62 5.14 4.10
C LEU A 167 -15.67 6.40 4.97
N GLN A 168 -16.72 6.52 5.76
CA GLN A 168 -16.82 7.47 6.87
C GLN A 168 -17.34 6.73 8.10
N ARG A 169 -16.64 6.86 9.23
CA ARG A 169 -17.06 6.29 10.52
C ARG A 169 -17.49 7.40 11.46
N GLU A 170 -18.64 7.24 12.08
CA GLU A 170 -19.21 8.16 13.08
C GLU A 170 -19.73 7.34 14.26
N GLY A 171 -18.96 7.31 15.37
CA GLY A 171 -19.32 6.51 16.54
C GLY A 171 -19.45 5.02 16.22
N SER A 172 -20.65 4.46 16.45
CA SER A 172 -20.97 3.05 16.15
C SER A 172 -21.37 2.80 14.70
N ASP A 173 -21.49 3.84 13.90
CA ASP A 173 -22.03 3.74 12.55
C ASP A 173 -20.95 3.95 11.47
N VAL A 174 -21.21 3.34 10.35
CA VAL A 174 -20.39 3.48 9.14
C VAL A 174 -21.28 3.98 8.00
N GLU A 175 -20.82 5.01 7.35
CA GLU A 175 -21.39 5.52 6.11
C GLU A 175 -20.48 5.15 4.95
N LEU A 176 -21.03 4.47 3.97
CA LEU A 176 -20.38 4.10 2.71
C LEU A 176 -20.91 5.04 1.62
N ARG A 177 -20.10 6.06 1.30
CA ARG A 177 -20.47 7.11 0.34
C ARG A 177 -20.11 6.71 -1.08
N PRO A 178 -21.07 6.69 -2.02
CA PRO A 178 -20.76 6.64 -3.44
C PRO A 178 -20.05 7.92 -3.86
N ALA A 179 -19.28 7.86 -4.92
CA ALA A 179 -18.83 9.01 -5.69
C ALA A 179 -19.65 9.09 -6.98
N ASN A 180 -20.93 9.30 -6.82
CA ASN A 180 -21.93 9.50 -7.86
C ASN A 180 -23.07 10.32 -7.27
N SER A 181 -23.27 11.51 -7.79
CA SER A 181 -24.28 12.48 -7.30
C SER A 181 -25.73 11.96 -7.39
N ASN A 182 -25.98 10.91 -8.16
CA ASN A 182 -27.31 10.31 -8.31
C ASN A 182 -27.58 9.18 -7.28
N LEU A 183 -26.61 8.87 -6.42
CA LEU A 183 -26.70 7.76 -5.46
C LEU A 183 -26.60 8.27 -4.02
N GLU A 184 -27.46 7.73 -3.18
CA GLU A 184 -27.44 8.03 -1.75
C GLU A 184 -26.40 7.21 -0.98
N PRO A 185 -25.79 7.78 0.08
CA PRO A 185 -24.92 7.06 0.99
C PRO A 185 -25.66 5.91 1.71
N ILE A 186 -24.93 4.82 1.95
CA ILE A 186 -25.41 3.66 2.70
C ILE A 186 -24.95 3.82 4.16
N ARG A 187 -25.87 3.99 5.09
CA ARG A 187 -25.57 4.07 6.53
C ARG A 187 -25.93 2.78 7.23
N LEU A 188 -24.99 2.23 7.96
CA LEU A 188 -25.12 0.92 8.65
C LEU A 188 -24.37 0.95 9.99
N HIS A 189 -24.82 0.15 10.94
CA HIS A 189 -24.02 -0.13 12.14
C HIS A 189 -22.70 -0.81 11.75
N ALA A 190 -21.60 -0.46 12.42
CA ALA A 190 -20.25 -0.93 12.07
C ALA A 190 -20.11 -2.46 12.06
N SER A 191 -20.87 -3.18 12.89
CA SER A 191 -20.86 -4.64 12.93
C SER A 191 -21.35 -5.32 11.64
N ARG A 192 -22.05 -4.58 10.76
CA ARG A 192 -22.57 -5.08 9.49
C ARG A 192 -21.61 -4.85 8.32
N VAL A 193 -20.49 -4.15 8.56
CA VAL A 193 -19.55 -3.76 7.51
C VAL A 193 -18.15 -4.28 7.83
N ALA A 194 -17.63 -5.14 6.98
CA ALA A 194 -16.24 -5.61 7.05
C ALA A 194 -15.42 -5.03 5.91
N VAL A 195 -14.37 -4.27 6.24
CA VAL A 195 -13.42 -3.77 5.24
C VAL A 195 -12.55 -4.93 4.77
N GLN A 196 -12.52 -5.16 3.45
CA GLN A 196 -11.73 -6.20 2.80
C GLN A 196 -10.44 -5.68 2.20
N GLY A 197 -10.36 -4.36 1.97
CA GLY A 197 -9.14 -3.74 1.45
C GLY A 197 -9.35 -2.27 1.08
N ILE A 198 -8.23 -1.63 0.75
CA ILE A 198 -8.14 -0.20 0.46
C ILE A 198 -7.76 -0.01 -1.00
N PHE A 199 -8.48 0.84 -1.70
CA PHE A 199 -8.18 1.22 -3.08
C PHE A 199 -6.85 1.96 -3.17
N ARG A 200 -6.01 1.58 -4.14
CA ARG A 200 -4.69 2.17 -4.39
C ARG A 200 -4.52 2.78 -5.75
N GLY A 201 -5.27 2.30 -6.71
CA GLY A 201 -5.21 2.78 -8.08
C GLY A 201 -6.05 1.92 -9.01
N LEU A 202 -6.06 2.26 -10.27
CA LEU A 202 -6.82 1.52 -11.27
C LEU A 202 -6.01 1.31 -12.55
N LEU A 203 -6.39 0.27 -13.28
CA LEU A 203 -6.01 0.03 -14.66
C LEU A 203 -7.29 0.06 -15.50
N ARG A 204 -7.26 0.77 -16.60
CA ARG A 204 -8.35 0.79 -17.58
C ARG A 204 -7.93 0.00 -18.81
N PRO A 205 -8.58 -1.15 -19.08
CA PRO A 205 -8.39 -1.83 -20.34
C PRO A 205 -8.85 -0.92 -21.51
N ALA A 206 -8.12 -1.00 -22.62
CA ALA A 206 -8.46 -0.26 -23.84
C ALA A 206 -9.69 -0.85 -24.53
#